data_949a7e1feb9cb5c6d8ae3a66ad01480e
#
_entry.id   949a7e1feb9cb5c6d8ae3a66ad01480e
#
_cell.length_a   1.000
_cell.length_b   1.000
_cell.length_c   1.000
_cell.angle_alpha   90.00
_cell.angle_beta   90.00
_cell.angle_gamma   90.00
#
_symmetry.space_group_name_H-M   'P 1'
#
loop_
_entity.id
_entity.type
_entity.pdbx_description
1 polymer ?
#
loop_
_entity_poly.entity_id
_entity_poly.type
_entity_poly.pdbx_seq_one_letter_code
_entity_poly.pdbx_strand_id
1 'polypeptide(L)'
;SPGDGHATIRWALKRGGVISELYHYDAARIMAGTSFIPKEGEFEIPPRASLATIMDIIHAGRSHQRRLTIIEGMTSAEIGVAILKNDNFSGEITVALEEGSLLPETYFFTHGTSRDAMLRRMQEKRELALAEAWIDRAPDLPFATPRDALILASIIELETGDSAERREVAGVFVNRLKRGMRLQSDPTVLYGVAGDTKRTIRRSDLKRKTEW
;
A
#
# COMPACT_ATOMS: atom_id res chain seq x y z
N SER A 1 -18.98 4.83 -12.70
CA SER A 1 -19.02 3.43 -12.19
C SER A 1 -19.07 2.45 -13.34
N PRO A 2 -18.63 1.18 -13.14
CA PRO A 2 -18.75 0.14 -14.15
C PRO A 2 -20.18 0.06 -14.71
N GLY A 3 -20.33 0.15 -16.05
CA GLY A 3 -21.62 0.11 -16.70
C GLY A 3 -22.39 1.42 -16.79
N ASP A 4 -21.81 2.54 -16.34
CA ASP A 4 -22.47 3.84 -16.48
C ASP A 4 -22.64 4.21 -17.95
N GLY A 5 -23.88 4.21 -18.39
CA GLY A 5 -24.25 4.67 -19.73
C GLY A 5 -24.17 6.21 -19.85
N HIS A 6 -24.27 6.71 -21.07
CA HIS A 6 -24.29 8.16 -21.36
C HIS A 6 -25.26 8.96 -20.48
N ALA A 7 -26.39 8.35 -20.08
CA ALA A 7 -27.36 8.98 -19.18
C ALA A 7 -26.77 9.29 -17.80
N THR A 8 -26.02 8.35 -17.22
CA THR A 8 -25.39 8.53 -15.89
C THR A 8 -24.29 9.57 -15.95
N ILE A 9 -23.47 9.57 -17.01
CA ILE A 9 -22.39 10.53 -17.21
C ILE A 9 -22.93 11.96 -17.27
N ARG A 10 -23.94 12.23 -18.10
CA ARG A 10 -24.49 13.58 -18.21
C ARG A 10 -25.11 14.10 -16.91
N TRP A 11 -25.75 13.22 -16.13
CA TRP A 11 -26.25 13.59 -14.81
C TRP A 11 -25.15 13.84 -13.80
N ALA A 12 -24.07 13.08 -13.83
CA ALA A 12 -22.90 13.30 -12.98
C ALA A 12 -22.25 14.65 -13.30
N LEU A 13 -22.06 14.99 -14.57
CA LEU A 13 -21.51 16.28 -15.00
C LEU A 13 -22.41 17.46 -14.60
N LYS A 14 -23.74 17.31 -14.70
CA LYS A 14 -24.68 18.35 -14.28
C LYS A 14 -24.66 18.54 -12.76
N ARG A 15 -24.71 17.45 -11.96
CA ARG A 15 -24.64 17.51 -10.49
C ARG A 15 -23.33 18.08 -9.99
N GLY A 16 -22.23 17.81 -10.67
CA GLY A 16 -20.91 18.37 -10.36
C GLY A 16 -20.71 19.82 -10.82
N GLY A 17 -21.74 20.45 -11.41
CA GLY A 17 -21.64 21.83 -11.91
C GLY A 17 -20.74 22.01 -13.13
N VAL A 18 -20.36 20.90 -13.77
CA VAL A 18 -19.48 20.91 -14.95
C VAL A 18 -20.23 21.34 -16.22
N ILE A 19 -21.49 20.97 -16.31
CA ILE A 19 -22.42 21.44 -17.35
C ILE A 19 -23.66 22.04 -16.69
N SER A 20 -24.21 23.11 -17.29
CA SER A 20 -25.42 23.74 -16.79
C SER A 20 -26.69 23.00 -17.20
N GLU A 21 -26.70 22.42 -18.42
CA GLU A 21 -27.84 21.69 -18.94
C GLU A 21 -27.42 20.35 -19.55
N LEU A 22 -28.33 19.35 -19.49
CA LEU A 22 -28.02 18.00 -19.96
C LEU A 22 -27.76 17.95 -21.46
N TYR A 23 -28.43 18.79 -22.25
CA TYR A 23 -28.26 18.83 -23.71
C TYR A 23 -26.84 19.27 -24.13
N HIS A 24 -26.07 19.95 -23.27
CA HIS A 24 -24.69 20.27 -23.58
C HIS A 24 -23.85 18.99 -23.79
N TYR A 25 -24.04 17.98 -22.93
CA TYR A 25 -23.37 16.70 -23.11
C TYR A 25 -23.84 15.98 -24.38
N ASP A 26 -25.15 15.98 -24.65
CA ASP A 26 -25.70 15.28 -25.80
C ASP A 26 -25.20 15.94 -27.11
N ALA A 27 -25.12 17.27 -27.16
CA ALA A 27 -24.57 18.00 -28.30
C ALA A 27 -23.06 17.67 -28.49
N ALA A 28 -22.28 17.70 -27.43
CA ALA A 28 -20.85 17.36 -27.50
C ALA A 28 -20.63 15.92 -27.97
N ARG A 29 -21.44 14.98 -27.51
CA ARG A 29 -21.41 13.58 -27.94
C ARG A 29 -21.68 13.43 -29.43
N ILE A 30 -22.69 14.15 -29.94
CA ILE A 30 -22.99 14.15 -31.37
C ILE A 30 -21.82 14.72 -32.20
N MET A 31 -21.22 15.81 -31.72
CA MET A 31 -20.05 16.44 -32.37
C MET A 31 -18.81 15.53 -32.34
N ALA A 32 -18.58 14.78 -31.26
CA ALA A 32 -17.50 13.82 -31.14
C ALA A 32 -17.69 12.57 -32.01
N GLY A 33 -18.90 12.33 -32.47
CA GLY A 33 -19.22 11.23 -33.39
C GLY A 33 -19.23 9.86 -32.72
N THR A 34 -19.23 8.82 -33.54
CA THR A 34 -19.32 7.41 -33.10
C THR A 34 -18.02 6.90 -32.46
N SER A 35 -16.93 7.63 -32.61
CA SER A 35 -15.62 7.28 -32.00
C SER A 35 -15.54 7.57 -30.52
N PHE A 36 -16.46 8.37 -29.96
CA PHE A 36 -16.48 8.66 -28.53
C PHE A 36 -17.02 7.47 -27.73
N ILE A 37 -16.10 6.78 -27.08
CA ILE A 37 -16.39 5.70 -26.13
C ILE A 37 -15.95 6.18 -24.76
N PRO A 38 -16.88 6.49 -23.84
CA PRO A 38 -16.52 6.90 -22.49
C PRO A 38 -15.91 5.73 -21.74
N LYS A 39 -14.77 5.98 -21.09
CA LYS A 39 -14.15 5.01 -20.21
C LYS A 39 -14.62 5.23 -18.78
N GLU A 40 -14.59 4.15 -18.02
CA GLU A 40 -14.92 4.17 -16.60
C GLU A 40 -13.79 4.77 -15.77
N GLY A 41 -14.14 5.45 -14.69
CA GLY A 41 -13.16 5.98 -13.76
C GLY A 41 -13.61 7.27 -13.10
N GLU A 42 -12.77 7.74 -12.19
CA GLU A 42 -12.86 9.06 -11.58
C GLU A 42 -11.90 9.98 -12.35
N PHE A 43 -12.42 11.09 -12.85
CA PHE A 43 -11.64 12.01 -13.67
C PHE A 43 -11.50 13.35 -12.98
N GLU A 44 -10.29 13.89 -12.97
CA GLU A 44 -10.05 15.27 -12.57
C GLU A 44 -10.35 16.18 -13.75
N ILE A 45 -11.37 17.02 -13.59
CA ILE A 45 -11.76 17.99 -14.60
C ILE A 45 -11.17 19.36 -14.19
N PRO A 46 -10.25 19.93 -15.01
CA PRO A 46 -9.67 21.22 -14.71
C PRO A 46 -10.73 22.31 -14.62
N PRO A 47 -10.55 23.31 -13.75
CA PRO A 47 -11.44 24.47 -13.68
C PRO A 47 -11.56 25.14 -15.06
N ARG A 48 -12.79 25.48 -15.45
CA ARG A 48 -13.10 26.11 -16.74
C ARG A 48 -12.74 25.28 -17.99
N ALA A 49 -12.61 23.95 -17.82
CA ALA A 49 -12.38 23.08 -18.98
C ALA A 49 -13.53 23.21 -20.00
N SER A 50 -13.18 23.25 -21.27
CA SER A 50 -14.20 23.21 -22.33
C SER A 50 -14.87 21.84 -22.35
N LEU A 51 -16.08 21.79 -22.88
CA LEU A 51 -16.81 20.51 -23.01
C LEU A 51 -16.06 19.49 -23.90
N ALA A 52 -15.37 19.97 -24.94
CA ALA A 52 -14.49 19.13 -25.76
C ALA A 52 -13.36 18.53 -24.93
N THR A 53 -12.68 19.34 -24.11
CA THR A 53 -11.62 18.86 -23.17
C THR A 53 -12.18 17.81 -22.21
N ILE A 54 -13.38 17.99 -21.69
CA ILE A 54 -14.03 17.03 -20.77
C ILE A 54 -14.28 15.69 -21.49
N MET A 55 -14.81 15.76 -22.73
CA MET A 55 -15.02 14.56 -23.55
C MET A 55 -13.71 13.83 -23.81
N ASP A 56 -12.63 14.55 -24.14
CA ASP A 56 -11.30 13.97 -24.36
C ASP A 56 -10.76 13.29 -23.10
N ILE A 57 -10.92 13.91 -21.92
CA ILE A 57 -10.50 13.33 -20.63
C ILE A 57 -11.24 12.00 -20.39
N ILE A 58 -12.57 11.98 -20.58
CA ILE A 58 -13.38 10.78 -20.36
C ILE A 58 -13.04 9.70 -21.41
N HIS A 59 -12.81 10.09 -22.66
CA HIS A 59 -12.42 9.18 -23.73
C HIS A 59 -11.02 8.59 -23.52
N ALA A 60 -10.05 9.42 -23.10
CA ALA A 60 -8.71 8.98 -22.79
C ALA A 60 -8.67 7.98 -21.62
N GLY A 61 -9.62 8.10 -20.67
CA GLY A 61 -9.77 7.17 -19.56
C GLY A 61 -8.64 7.21 -18.54
N ARG A 62 -7.91 8.34 -18.44
CA ARG A 62 -6.88 8.54 -17.41
C ARG A 62 -7.55 8.83 -16.08
N SER A 63 -7.83 7.77 -15.34
CA SER A 63 -8.45 7.84 -14.03
C SER A 63 -7.57 8.59 -13.03
N HIS A 64 -8.20 9.40 -12.17
CA HIS A 64 -7.49 10.06 -11.07
C HIS A 64 -6.84 9.02 -10.15
N GLN A 65 -5.52 9.12 -9.99
CA GLN A 65 -4.74 8.20 -9.16
C GLN A 65 -4.61 8.78 -7.75
N ARG A 66 -5.09 8.03 -6.79
CA ARG A 66 -4.90 8.29 -5.37
C ARG A 66 -3.64 7.60 -4.87
N ARG A 67 -3.10 8.09 -3.78
CA ARG A 67 -1.87 7.55 -3.18
C ARG A 67 -2.15 7.05 -1.78
N LEU A 68 -1.70 5.83 -1.48
CA LEU A 68 -1.62 5.25 -0.15
C LEU A 68 -0.16 4.94 0.15
N THR A 69 0.39 5.56 1.20
CA THR A 69 1.76 5.28 1.65
C THR A 69 1.69 4.43 2.91
N ILE A 70 2.34 3.28 2.87
CA ILE A 70 2.56 2.40 4.01
C ILE A 70 4.00 2.61 4.46
N ILE A 71 4.15 3.00 5.71
CA ILE A 71 5.44 3.33 6.30
C ILE A 71 6.07 2.05 6.86
N GLU A 72 7.37 1.93 6.75
CA GLU A 72 8.15 0.84 7.33
C GLU A 72 7.93 0.75 8.85
N GLY A 73 8.00 -0.46 9.40
CA GLY A 73 7.74 -0.71 10.82
C GLY A 73 6.26 -0.77 11.23
N MET A 74 5.31 -0.56 10.29
CA MET A 74 3.89 -0.84 10.57
C MET A 74 3.63 -2.34 10.61
N THR A 75 2.82 -2.76 11.59
CA THR A 75 2.30 -4.14 11.64
C THR A 75 1.26 -4.38 10.55
N SER A 76 1.09 -5.63 10.14
CA SER A 76 0.03 -6.00 9.16
C SER A 76 -1.37 -5.64 9.66
N ALA A 77 -1.62 -5.68 10.97
CA ALA A 77 -2.87 -5.24 11.56
C ALA A 77 -3.09 -3.73 11.42
N GLU A 78 -2.07 -2.90 11.66
CA GLU A 78 -2.14 -1.45 11.49
C GLU A 78 -2.40 -1.07 10.02
N ILE A 79 -1.76 -1.78 9.08
CA ILE A 79 -2.00 -1.60 7.63
C ILE A 79 -3.45 -1.95 7.30
N GLY A 80 -3.96 -3.08 7.81
CA GLY A 80 -5.36 -3.47 7.64
C GLY A 80 -6.33 -2.40 8.12
N VAL A 81 -6.09 -1.82 9.30
CA VAL A 81 -6.89 -0.72 9.85
C VAL A 81 -6.80 0.53 8.97
N ALA A 82 -5.63 0.88 8.45
CA ALA A 82 -5.45 2.04 7.56
C ALA A 82 -6.25 1.87 6.25
N ILE A 83 -6.27 0.66 5.68
CA ILE A 83 -7.05 0.33 4.48
C ILE A 83 -8.56 0.34 4.79
N LEU A 84 -8.98 -0.19 5.94
CA LEU A 84 -10.38 -0.19 6.37
C LEU A 84 -10.94 1.22 6.55
N LYS A 85 -10.15 2.13 7.11
CA LYS A 85 -10.54 3.53 7.35
C LYS A 85 -10.54 4.40 6.09
N ASN A 86 -10.01 3.91 4.99
CA ASN A 86 -9.96 4.68 3.76
C ASN A 86 -11.19 4.41 2.89
N ASP A 87 -12.12 5.37 2.86
CA ASP A 87 -13.41 5.28 2.15
C ASP A 87 -13.27 5.23 0.61
N ASN A 88 -12.07 5.43 0.08
CA ASN A 88 -11.82 5.28 -1.36
C ASN A 88 -11.66 3.81 -1.79
N PHE A 89 -11.51 2.89 -0.85
CA PHE A 89 -11.55 1.46 -1.12
C PHE A 89 -12.96 0.90 -0.97
N SER A 90 -13.24 -0.22 -1.66
CA SER A 90 -14.51 -0.93 -1.62
C SER A 90 -14.35 -2.35 -1.06
N GLY A 91 -15.47 -2.97 -0.67
CA GLY A 91 -15.53 -4.35 -0.20
C GLY A 91 -14.97 -4.54 1.21
N GLU A 92 -14.93 -5.79 1.64
CA GLU A 92 -14.38 -6.21 2.93
C GLU A 92 -12.94 -6.70 2.77
N ILE A 93 -12.24 -6.90 3.90
CA ILE A 93 -10.95 -7.58 3.93
C ILE A 93 -11.21 -9.05 4.27
N THR A 94 -10.94 -9.94 3.31
CA THR A 94 -11.03 -11.39 3.48
C THR A 94 -9.67 -12.07 3.40
N VAL A 95 -8.67 -11.35 2.91
CA VAL A 95 -7.27 -11.81 2.80
C VAL A 95 -6.65 -11.91 4.19
N ALA A 96 -5.94 -13.00 4.46
CA ALA A 96 -5.18 -13.15 5.69
C ALA A 96 -4.05 -12.12 5.77
N LEU A 97 -3.96 -11.44 6.90
CA LEU A 97 -2.94 -10.42 7.19
C LEU A 97 -1.86 -11.01 8.10
N GLU A 98 -1.05 -11.90 7.55
CA GLU A 98 0.11 -12.42 8.29
C GLU A 98 1.16 -11.34 8.48
N GLU A 99 1.87 -11.35 9.61
CA GLU A 99 2.92 -10.38 9.88
C GLU A 99 4.07 -10.51 8.87
N GLY A 100 4.51 -9.37 8.34
CA GLY A 100 5.52 -9.30 7.29
C GLY A 100 5.03 -9.72 5.90
N SER A 101 3.72 -9.92 5.70
CA SER A 101 3.18 -10.31 4.38
C SER A 101 2.98 -9.14 3.42
N LEU A 102 3.00 -7.92 3.91
CA LEU A 102 2.70 -6.72 3.13
C LEU A 102 3.98 -5.87 2.94
N LEU A 103 4.26 -5.44 1.70
CA LEU A 103 5.42 -4.57 1.43
C LEU A 103 5.08 -3.12 1.81
N PRO A 104 5.86 -2.47 2.69
CA PRO A 104 5.78 -1.03 2.92
C PRO A 104 6.25 -0.28 1.66
N GLU A 105 5.35 0.49 1.05
CA GLU A 105 5.63 1.26 -0.16
C GLU A 105 4.52 2.28 -0.40
N THR A 106 4.70 3.18 -1.35
CA THR A 106 3.63 4.03 -1.86
C THR A 106 2.89 3.35 -3.02
N TYR A 107 1.59 3.14 -2.82
CA TYR A 107 0.70 2.50 -3.78
C TYR A 107 -0.23 3.52 -4.42
N PHE A 108 -0.31 3.48 -5.74
CA PHE A 108 -1.31 4.24 -6.49
C PHE A 108 -2.53 3.36 -6.77
N PHE A 109 -3.71 3.93 -6.60
CA PHE A 109 -4.98 3.23 -6.79
C PHE A 109 -6.08 4.19 -7.25
N THR A 110 -7.18 3.66 -7.76
CA THR A 110 -8.37 4.43 -8.16
C THR A 110 -9.48 4.26 -7.12
N HIS A 111 -10.39 5.23 -7.04
CA HIS A 111 -11.58 5.11 -6.21
C HIS A 111 -12.35 3.82 -6.54
N GLY A 112 -12.83 3.14 -5.51
CA GLY A 112 -13.53 1.86 -5.65
C GLY A 112 -12.63 0.63 -5.81
N THR A 113 -11.30 0.79 -5.79
CA THR A 113 -10.39 -0.36 -5.74
C THR A 113 -10.75 -1.25 -4.55
N SER A 114 -10.87 -2.55 -4.77
CA SER A 114 -11.16 -3.52 -3.71
C SER A 114 -10.04 -3.55 -2.66
N ARG A 115 -10.42 -3.60 -1.37
CA ARG A 115 -9.48 -3.76 -0.25
C ARG A 115 -8.64 -5.01 -0.41
N ASP A 116 -9.27 -6.13 -0.76
CA ASP A 116 -8.57 -7.38 -1.02
C ASP A 116 -7.61 -7.29 -2.21
N ALA A 117 -7.99 -6.62 -3.30
CA ALA A 117 -7.12 -6.44 -4.45
C ALA A 117 -5.87 -5.62 -4.09
N MET A 118 -6.01 -4.58 -3.25
CA MET A 118 -4.88 -3.80 -2.77
C MET A 118 -3.95 -4.64 -1.89
N LEU A 119 -4.50 -5.40 -0.95
CA LEU A 119 -3.73 -6.26 -0.05
C LEU A 119 -2.99 -7.36 -0.81
N ARG A 120 -3.64 -8.04 -1.77
CA ARG A 120 -2.98 -9.03 -2.63
C ARG A 120 -1.81 -8.43 -3.41
N ARG A 121 -2.00 -7.24 -3.97
CA ARG A 121 -0.92 -6.51 -4.66
C ARG A 121 0.25 -6.20 -3.74
N MET A 122 0.00 -5.88 -2.47
CA MET A 122 1.05 -5.66 -1.47
C MET A 122 1.79 -6.97 -1.14
N GLN A 123 1.05 -8.08 -1.03
CA GLN A 123 1.61 -9.41 -0.80
C GLN A 123 2.49 -9.86 -1.98
N GLU A 124 1.99 -9.74 -3.20
CA GLU A 124 2.74 -10.09 -4.42
C GLU A 124 4.04 -9.28 -4.54
N LYS A 125 3.97 -7.97 -4.30
CA LYS A 125 5.16 -7.12 -4.31
C LYS A 125 6.18 -7.53 -3.24
N ARG A 126 5.72 -7.90 -2.05
CA ARG A 126 6.60 -8.38 -0.98
C ARG A 126 7.27 -9.70 -1.36
N GLU A 127 6.53 -10.63 -1.97
CA GLU A 127 7.09 -11.90 -2.43
C GLU A 127 8.19 -11.68 -3.47
N LEU A 128 7.94 -10.82 -4.45
CA LEU A 128 8.91 -10.48 -5.48
C LEU A 128 10.16 -9.82 -4.88
N ALA A 129 9.99 -8.79 -4.05
CA ALA A 129 11.10 -8.09 -3.42
C ALA A 129 11.95 -9.01 -2.54
N LEU A 130 11.30 -9.90 -1.77
CA LEU A 130 12.01 -10.86 -0.92
C LEU A 130 12.75 -11.91 -1.77
N ALA A 131 12.15 -12.39 -2.86
CA ALA A 131 12.79 -13.36 -3.75
C ALA A 131 14.02 -12.75 -4.44
N GLU A 132 13.94 -11.51 -4.93
CA GLU A 132 15.06 -10.78 -5.52
C GLU A 132 16.20 -10.59 -4.49
N ALA A 133 15.87 -10.06 -3.31
CA ALA A 133 16.86 -9.87 -2.25
C ALA A 133 17.51 -11.19 -1.79
N TRP A 134 16.76 -12.30 -1.84
CA TRP A 134 17.29 -13.61 -1.47
C TRP A 134 18.26 -14.18 -2.50
N ILE A 135 18.06 -13.90 -3.78
CA ILE A 135 19.00 -14.30 -4.86
C ILE A 135 20.35 -13.61 -4.67
N ASP A 136 20.33 -12.31 -4.37
CA ASP A 136 21.52 -11.47 -4.25
C ASP A 136 22.15 -11.47 -2.85
N ARG A 137 21.70 -12.36 -1.97
CA ARG A 137 22.21 -12.43 -0.59
C ARG A 137 23.69 -12.75 -0.52
N ALA A 138 24.36 -12.18 0.48
CA ALA A 138 25.73 -12.55 0.79
C ALA A 138 25.85 -14.05 1.14
N PRO A 139 26.98 -14.69 0.81
CA PRO A 139 27.26 -16.04 1.28
C PRO A 139 27.42 -16.07 2.83
N ASP A 140 27.31 -17.26 3.41
CA ASP A 140 27.58 -17.50 4.83
C ASP A 140 26.69 -16.73 5.82
N LEU A 141 25.45 -16.45 5.46
CA LEU A 141 24.48 -15.89 6.39
C LEU A 141 24.07 -16.95 7.45
N PRO A 142 23.83 -16.53 8.71
CA PRO A 142 23.50 -17.42 9.82
C PRO A 142 22.05 -17.90 9.83
N PHE A 143 21.34 -17.83 8.71
CA PHE A 143 19.96 -18.24 8.54
C PHE A 143 19.78 -18.85 7.14
N ALA A 144 18.80 -19.77 7.01
CA ALA A 144 18.68 -20.61 5.84
C ALA A 144 17.49 -20.24 4.93
N THR A 145 16.55 -19.45 5.42
CA THR A 145 15.31 -19.17 4.69
C THR A 145 15.11 -17.67 4.41
N PRO A 146 14.40 -17.32 3.31
CA PRO A 146 14.00 -15.94 3.07
C PRO A 146 13.20 -15.32 4.23
N ARG A 147 12.39 -16.15 4.92
CA ARG A 147 11.61 -15.70 6.07
C ARG A 147 12.51 -15.23 7.22
N ASP A 148 13.57 -15.95 7.52
CA ASP A 148 14.53 -15.56 8.58
C ASP A 148 15.20 -14.23 8.22
N ALA A 149 15.54 -14.03 6.94
CA ALA A 149 16.06 -12.76 6.44
C ALA A 149 15.07 -11.61 6.64
N LEU A 150 13.78 -11.84 6.35
CA LEU A 150 12.72 -10.85 6.55
C LEU A 150 12.55 -10.51 8.04
N ILE A 151 12.59 -11.50 8.92
CA ILE A 151 12.53 -11.29 10.37
C ILE A 151 13.71 -10.43 10.83
N LEU A 152 14.92 -10.74 10.39
CA LEU A 152 16.08 -9.93 10.75
C LEU A 152 15.99 -8.50 10.21
N ALA A 153 15.50 -8.35 8.96
CA ALA A 153 15.28 -7.03 8.36
C ALA A 153 14.27 -6.19 9.16
N SER A 154 13.18 -6.79 9.64
CA SER A 154 12.19 -6.09 10.47
C SER A 154 12.77 -5.60 11.82
N ILE A 155 13.69 -6.35 12.39
CA ILE A 155 14.41 -5.95 13.63
C ILE A 155 15.35 -4.77 13.34
N ILE A 156 16.11 -4.86 12.24
CA ILE A 156 17.04 -3.79 11.83
C ILE A 156 16.28 -2.49 11.55
N GLU A 157 15.13 -2.57 10.87
CA GLU A 157 14.31 -1.40 10.55
C GLU A 157 13.81 -0.65 11.80
N LEU A 158 13.50 -1.40 12.86
CA LEU A 158 13.03 -0.83 14.12
C LEU A 158 14.18 -0.36 15.04
N GLU A 159 15.41 -0.83 14.80
CA GLU A 159 16.58 -0.45 15.58
C GLU A 159 17.19 0.85 15.09
N THR A 160 17.16 1.13 13.79
CA THR A 160 17.67 2.38 13.23
C THR A 160 16.78 2.91 12.11
N GLY A 161 16.41 4.20 12.23
CA GLY A 161 15.73 4.93 11.14
C GLY A 161 16.70 5.48 10.10
N ASP A 162 18.02 5.40 10.33
CA ASP A 162 19.02 5.90 9.37
C ASP A 162 19.45 4.80 8.41
N SER A 163 19.20 5.02 7.13
CA SER A 163 19.60 4.09 6.08
C SER A 163 21.11 3.87 5.99
N ALA A 164 21.93 4.85 6.40
CA ALA A 164 23.39 4.74 6.39
C ALA A 164 23.90 3.77 7.47
N GLU A 165 23.22 3.67 8.61
CA GLU A 165 23.59 2.79 9.73
C GLU A 165 23.10 1.35 9.53
N ARG A 166 22.10 1.09 8.68
CA ARG A 166 21.49 -0.24 8.52
C ARG A 166 22.51 -1.35 8.28
N ARG A 167 23.56 -1.10 7.50
CA ARG A 167 24.62 -2.11 7.24
C ARG A 167 25.43 -2.47 8.49
N GLU A 168 25.73 -1.50 9.32
CA GLU A 168 26.48 -1.73 10.56
C GLU A 168 25.62 -2.48 11.57
N VAL A 169 24.36 -2.06 11.76
CA VAL A 169 23.41 -2.74 12.63
C VAL A 169 23.17 -4.18 12.16
N ALA A 170 22.98 -4.39 10.87
CA ALA A 170 22.87 -5.73 10.28
C ALA A 170 24.09 -6.58 10.55
N GLY A 171 25.30 -6.01 10.39
CA GLY A 171 26.57 -6.68 10.68
C GLY A 171 26.68 -7.11 12.15
N VAL A 172 26.24 -6.29 13.08
CA VAL A 172 26.20 -6.64 14.52
C VAL A 172 25.30 -7.84 14.76
N PHE A 173 24.08 -7.83 14.25
CA PHE A 173 23.13 -8.94 14.44
C PHE A 173 23.57 -10.24 13.76
N VAL A 174 24.06 -10.16 12.52
CA VAL A 174 24.63 -11.32 11.82
C VAL A 174 25.78 -11.93 12.61
N ASN A 175 26.70 -11.11 13.15
CA ASN A 175 27.81 -11.59 13.97
C ASN A 175 27.35 -12.22 15.29
N ARG A 176 26.32 -11.66 15.95
CA ARG A 176 25.72 -12.25 17.13
C ARG A 176 25.11 -13.63 16.81
N LEU A 177 24.32 -13.74 15.76
CA LEU A 177 23.74 -15.01 15.34
C LEU A 177 24.81 -16.06 15.02
N LYS A 178 25.88 -15.71 14.28
CA LYS A 178 27.02 -16.62 13.99
C LYS A 178 27.70 -17.14 15.25
N ARG A 179 27.70 -16.36 16.34
CA ARG A 179 28.28 -16.71 17.62
C ARG A 179 27.31 -17.39 18.59
N GLY A 180 26.06 -17.64 18.16
CA GLY A 180 25.00 -18.18 19.02
C GLY A 180 24.58 -17.24 20.16
N MET A 181 24.79 -15.93 19.98
CA MET A 181 24.44 -14.91 20.98
C MET A 181 23.00 -14.45 20.77
N ARG A 182 22.33 -14.06 21.86
CA ARG A 182 21.01 -13.40 21.76
C ARG A 182 21.14 -12.04 21.06
N LEU A 183 20.13 -11.64 20.27
CA LEU A 183 20.14 -10.34 19.59
C LEU A 183 20.07 -9.17 20.57
N GLN A 184 19.32 -9.28 21.67
CA GLN A 184 19.16 -8.24 22.71
C GLN A 184 18.66 -6.92 22.10
N SER A 185 17.62 -7.01 21.29
CA SER A 185 16.99 -5.87 20.63
C SER A 185 15.67 -5.54 21.34
N ASP A 186 15.48 -4.29 21.73
CA ASP A 186 14.29 -3.81 22.42
C ASP A 186 13.00 -4.01 21.61
N PRO A 187 12.97 -3.78 20.28
CA PRO A 187 11.83 -4.07 19.43
C PRO A 187 11.31 -5.50 19.56
N THR A 188 12.19 -6.50 19.68
CA THR A 188 11.76 -7.91 19.80
C THR A 188 11.03 -8.17 21.11
N VAL A 189 11.45 -7.54 22.19
CA VAL A 189 10.79 -7.66 23.49
C VAL A 189 9.41 -7.01 23.46
N LEU A 190 9.31 -5.82 22.89
CA LEU A 190 8.05 -5.08 22.81
C LEU A 190 7.03 -5.81 21.93
N TYR A 191 7.46 -6.28 20.77
CA TYR A 191 6.61 -7.06 19.87
C TYR A 191 6.12 -8.35 20.53
N GLY A 192 7.00 -9.09 21.15
CA GLY A 192 6.67 -10.35 21.85
C GLY A 192 5.73 -10.19 23.03
N VAL A 193 5.71 -9.01 23.68
CA VAL A 193 4.84 -8.74 24.83
C VAL A 193 3.47 -8.19 24.44
N ALA A 194 3.40 -7.36 23.40
CA ALA A 194 2.21 -6.57 23.11
C ALA A 194 1.79 -6.59 21.63
N GLY A 195 2.58 -7.20 20.73
CA GLY A 195 2.38 -7.07 19.28
C GLY A 195 2.54 -5.61 18.78
N ASP A 196 3.18 -4.76 19.58
CA ASP A 196 3.34 -3.34 19.33
C ASP A 196 4.74 -2.90 19.74
N THR A 197 5.44 -2.21 18.84
CA THR A 197 6.82 -1.72 19.04
C THR A 197 6.90 -0.24 19.39
N LYS A 198 5.77 0.46 19.46
CA LYS A 198 5.71 1.93 19.59
C LYS A 198 5.70 2.44 21.03
N ARG A 199 5.55 1.57 22.01
CA ARG A 199 5.58 1.96 23.42
C ARG A 199 6.98 1.87 24.03
N THR A 200 7.20 2.58 25.12
CA THR A 200 8.44 2.47 25.89
C THR A 200 8.52 1.14 26.63
N ILE A 201 9.68 0.47 26.54
CA ILE A 201 9.96 -0.78 27.27
C ILE A 201 9.97 -0.54 28.79
N ARG A 202 9.38 -1.45 29.55
CA ARG A 202 9.36 -1.44 31.01
C ARG A 202 10.19 -2.60 31.54
N ARG A 203 10.75 -2.45 32.74
CA ARG A 203 11.50 -3.53 33.39
C ARG A 203 10.71 -4.84 33.56
N SER A 204 9.38 -4.75 33.68
CA SER A 204 8.50 -5.92 33.71
C SER A 204 8.46 -6.67 32.38
N ASP A 205 8.65 -5.99 31.26
CA ASP A 205 8.62 -6.58 29.91
C ASP A 205 9.82 -7.52 29.70
N LEU A 206 11.00 -7.10 30.19
CA LEU A 206 12.22 -7.89 30.12
C LEU A 206 12.18 -9.22 30.91
N LYS A 207 11.23 -9.36 31.85
CA LYS A 207 11.04 -10.56 32.65
C LYS A 207 9.96 -11.49 32.13
N ARG A 208 9.18 -11.07 31.14
CA ARG A 208 8.14 -11.89 30.54
C ARG A 208 8.75 -12.97 29.65
N LYS A 209 8.27 -14.20 29.81
CA LYS A 209 8.55 -15.25 28.82
C LYS A 209 7.66 -15.00 27.62
N THR A 210 8.26 -14.78 26.47
CA THR A 210 7.61 -14.68 25.18
C THR A 210 8.09 -15.82 24.29
N GLU A 211 7.41 -16.09 23.22
CA GLU A 211 7.82 -17.09 22.22
C GLU A 211 9.01 -16.60 21.37
N TRP A 212 9.45 -15.37 21.60
CA TRP A 212 10.51 -14.68 20.86
C TRP A 212 11.75 -14.45 21.70
#